data_1350ddce89a9d4ee715f796571d44eec
#
_entry.id   1350ddce89a9d4ee715f796571d44eec
#
_cell.length_a   1.000
_cell.length_b   1.000
_cell.length_c   1.000
_cell.angle_alpha   90.00
_cell.angle_beta   90.00
_cell.angle_gamma   90.00
#
_symmetry.space_group_name_H-M   'P 1'
#
loop_
_entity.id
_entity.type
_entity.pdbx_description
1 polymer ?
#
loop_
_entity_poly.entity_id
_entity_poly.type
_entity_poly.pdbx_seq_one_letter_code
_entity_poly.pdbx_strand_id
1 'polypeptide(L)'
;MSFAGPSIGSGGRTARRAFEFGRTQVVKPKGNHQATIVWLHGLGDNGTSWSQLLETFPLPNVKWICPTAPTQPITMFGGFPSTAWFDVRDLTEDAPDDLEGLDASAAHVASLLLNEPADVKLGVGGFSMGAATALYSATCYALGKYSNGNPYTANLSAVVGLSGWLPCAKLLSEKIQSVDNAANRAASLPILLCHGKGYNSLLSYMLL
;
A
#
# COMPACT_ATOMS: atom_id res chain seq x y z
N MET A 1 -52.86 3.80 32.78
CA MET A 1 -52.51 2.99 31.61
C MET A 1 -51.37 3.69 30.87
N SER A 2 -50.13 3.23 31.06
CA SER A 2 -48.93 3.78 30.42
C SER A 2 -48.61 2.94 29.19
N PHE A 3 -48.58 3.60 28.04
CA PHE A 3 -48.12 2.97 26.80
C PHE A 3 -46.61 3.18 26.66
N ALA A 4 -45.84 2.11 26.78
CA ALA A 4 -44.44 2.08 26.41
C ALA A 4 -44.34 1.85 24.90
N GLY A 5 -43.77 2.80 24.15
CA GLY A 5 -43.44 2.66 22.74
C GLY A 5 -42.17 1.85 22.53
N PRO A 6 -42.02 1.09 21.42
CA PRO A 6 -40.81 0.31 21.14
C PRO A 6 -39.65 1.21 20.73
N SER A 7 -38.53 1.08 21.42
CA SER A 7 -37.28 1.73 21.04
C SER A 7 -36.69 0.94 19.85
N ILE A 8 -36.64 1.59 18.69
CA ILE A 8 -35.95 1.07 17.52
C ILE A 8 -34.44 1.41 17.66
N GLY A 9 -33.66 0.47 18.12
CA GLY A 9 -32.19 0.54 18.06
C GLY A 9 -31.72 0.32 16.63
N SER A 10 -31.51 1.39 15.87
CA SER A 10 -30.84 1.31 14.57
C SER A 10 -29.34 1.20 14.77
N GLY A 11 -28.86 -0.01 14.97
CA GLY A 11 -27.44 -0.34 14.80
C GLY A 11 -27.12 -0.34 13.30
N GLY A 12 -26.82 0.83 12.74
CA GLY A 12 -26.31 0.94 11.37
C GLY A 12 -24.96 0.26 11.26
N ARG A 13 -24.91 -0.97 10.74
CA ARG A 13 -23.69 -1.54 10.19
C ARG A 13 -23.33 -0.69 8.99
N THR A 14 -22.30 0.16 9.12
CA THR A 14 -21.67 0.78 7.95
C THR A 14 -21.23 -0.32 7.01
N ALA A 15 -21.81 -0.36 5.81
CA ALA A 15 -21.41 -1.31 4.79
C ALA A 15 -19.91 -1.12 4.52
N ARG A 16 -19.12 -2.20 4.60
CA ARG A 16 -17.70 -2.16 4.24
C ARG A 16 -17.59 -1.76 2.77
N ARG A 17 -16.65 -0.86 2.47
CA ARG A 17 -16.34 -0.44 1.11
C ARG A 17 -15.83 -1.65 0.31
N ALA A 18 -16.41 -1.90 -0.86
CA ALA A 18 -15.93 -2.93 -1.77
C ALA A 18 -14.81 -2.36 -2.65
N PHE A 19 -13.68 -3.07 -2.75
CA PHE A 19 -12.54 -2.69 -3.58
C PHE A 19 -12.41 -3.70 -4.73
N GLU A 20 -12.72 -3.25 -5.95
CA GLU A 20 -12.58 -4.05 -7.17
C GLU A 20 -11.27 -3.68 -7.86
N PHE A 21 -10.22 -4.49 -7.61
CA PHE A 21 -8.93 -4.31 -8.26
C PHE A 21 -9.02 -4.63 -9.74
N GLY A 22 -8.33 -3.81 -10.55
CA GLY A 22 -8.29 -3.99 -11.98
C GLY A 22 -7.35 -5.12 -12.41
N ARG A 23 -7.09 -5.17 -13.72
CA ARG A 23 -6.23 -6.22 -14.30
C ARG A 23 -4.81 -6.17 -13.75
N THR A 24 -4.28 -7.33 -13.37
CA THR A 24 -2.88 -7.51 -12.99
C THR A 24 -2.06 -7.96 -14.19
N GLN A 25 -0.97 -7.26 -14.49
CA GLN A 25 0.03 -7.64 -15.49
C GLN A 25 1.19 -8.35 -14.80
N VAL A 26 1.82 -9.29 -15.52
CA VAL A 26 2.97 -10.03 -15.01
C VAL A 26 4.09 -10.02 -16.04
N VAL A 27 5.26 -9.52 -15.65
CA VAL A 27 6.51 -9.66 -16.40
C VAL A 27 7.26 -10.85 -15.82
N LYS A 28 7.39 -11.91 -16.63
CA LYS A 28 8.09 -13.12 -16.21
C LYS A 28 9.61 -12.89 -16.17
N PRO A 29 10.35 -13.53 -15.23
CA PRO A 29 11.78 -13.47 -15.24
C PRO A 29 12.34 -14.10 -16.53
N LYS A 30 13.37 -13.48 -17.10
CA LYS A 30 14.09 -13.99 -18.31
C LYS A 30 15.17 -15.01 -17.92
N GLY A 31 15.63 -14.97 -16.67
CA GLY A 31 16.61 -15.87 -16.08
C GLY A 31 16.01 -16.73 -14.97
N ASN A 32 16.87 -17.13 -14.02
CA ASN A 32 16.45 -17.90 -12.86
C ASN A 32 15.57 -17.03 -11.92
N HIS A 33 14.37 -17.50 -11.57
CA HIS A 33 13.46 -16.76 -10.71
C HIS A 33 13.99 -16.68 -9.28
N GLN A 34 14.53 -15.54 -8.88
CA GLN A 34 15.13 -15.32 -7.57
C GLN A 34 14.30 -14.37 -6.68
N ALA A 35 13.56 -13.47 -7.31
CA ALA A 35 12.74 -12.50 -6.59
C ALA A 35 11.44 -12.19 -7.34
N THR A 36 10.40 -11.89 -6.59
CA THR A 36 9.15 -11.29 -7.10
C THR A 36 8.94 -9.95 -6.43
N ILE A 37 8.65 -8.93 -7.23
CA ILE A 37 8.30 -7.60 -6.75
C ILE A 37 6.88 -7.25 -7.25
N VAL A 38 5.98 -6.95 -6.32
CA VAL A 38 4.71 -6.30 -6.65
C VAL A 38 5.00 -4.81 -6.83
N TRP A 39 4.72 -4.28 -8.03
CA TRP A 39 4.95 -2.87 -8.36
C TRP A 39 3.65 -2.11 -8.49
N LEU A 40 3.52 -1.01 -7.73
CA LEU A 40 2.31 -0.23 -7.59
C LEU A 40 2.45 1.11 -8.32
N HIS A 41 1.50 1.39 -9.21
CA HIS A 41 1.45 2.62 -10.01
C HIS A 41 1.01 3.85 -9.19
N GLY A 42 1.22 5.04 -9.72
CA GLY A 42 0.72 6.30 -9.16
C GLY A 42 -0.78 6.50 -9.40
N LEU A 43 -1.34 7.54 -8.76
CA LEU A 43 -2.74 7.93 -8.92
C LEU A 43 -3.09 8.16 -10.42
N GLY A 44 -4.17 7.56 -10.88
CA GLY A 44 -4.68 7.71 -12.25
C GLY A 44 -3.98 6.83 -13.30
N ASP A 45 -2.91 6.10 -12.94
CA ASP A 45 -2.17 5.21 -13.84
C ASP A 45 -2.69 3.76 -13.73
N ASN A 46 -1.96 2.77 -14.25
CA ASN A 46 -2.36 1.37 -14.28
C ASN A 46 -1.15 0.42 -14.35
N GLY A 47 -1.39 -0.87 -14.11
CA GLY A 47 -0.35 -1.89 -14.14
C GLY A 47 0.23 -2.15 -15.54
N THR A 48 -0.50 -1.83 -16.62
CA THR A 48 -0.02 -2.07 -17.99
C THR A 48 1.13 -1.15 -18.34
N SER A 49 1.02 0.15 -18.06
CA SER A 49 2.08 1.14 -18.30
C SER A 49 3.37 0.73 -17.61
N TRP A 50 3.27 0.33 -16.34
CA TRP A 50 4.43 -0.06 -15.55
C TRP A 50 5.02 -1.40 -15.97
N SER A 51 4.21 -2.39 -16.36
CA SER A 51 4.74 -3.67 -16.85
C SER A 51 5.58 -3.50 -18.12
N GLN A 52 5.18 -2.62 -19.03
CA GLN A 52 5.95 -2.28 -20.24
C GLN A 52 7.31 -1.65 -19.89
N LEU A 53 7.34 -0.72 -18.94
CA LEU A 53 8.58 -0.10 -18.47
C LEU A 53 9.50 -1.12 -17.80
N LEU A 54 8.96 -1.91 -16.85
CA LEU A 54 9.74 -2.86 -16.05
C LEU A 54 10.31 -4.02 -16.88
N GLU A 55 9.66 -4.37 -18.00
CA GLU A 55 10.17 -5.35 -18.94
C GLU A 55 11.52 -4.94 -19.60
N THR A 56 11.79 -3.63 -19.65
CA THR A 56 13.03 -3.08 -20.19
C THR A 56 14.19 -3.08 -19.19
N PHE A 57 13.90 -3.30 -17.91
CA PHE A 57 14.95 -3.25 -16.86
C PHE A 57 15.89 -4.46 -16.96
N PRO A 58 17.20 -4.22 -16.72
CA PRO A 58 18.24 -5.27 -16.78
C PRO A 58 18.24 -6.14 -15.51
N LEU A 59 17.08 -6.65 -15.10
CA LEU A 59 16.88 -7.48 -13.92
C LEU A 59 16.27 -8.84 -14.31
N PRO A 60 17.06 -9.71 -14.98
CA PRO A 60 16.53 -10.92 -15.61
C PRO A 60 15.98 -11.96 -14.64
N ASN A 61 16.35 -11.89 -13.36
CA ASN A 61 15.95 -12.85 -12.34
C ASN A 61 14.75 -12.38 -11.49
N VAL A 62 14.16 -11.23 -11.84
CA VAL A 62 13.03 -10.65 -11.12
C VAL A 62 11.74 -10.86 -11.90
N LYS A 63 10.74 -11.40 -11.23
CA LYS A 63 9.34 -11.38 -11.66
C LYS A 63 8.69 -10.09 -11.17
N TRP A 64 8.01 -9.38 -12.07
CA TRP A 64 7.22 -8.22 -11.71
C TRP A 64 5.73 -8.53 -11.78
N ILE A 65 5.00 -8.18 -10.72
CA ILE A 65 3.54 -8.25 -10.67
C ILE A 65 3.05 -6.81 -10.58
N CYS A 66 2.34 -6.35 -11.60
CA CYS A 66 1.86 -4.98 -11.72
C CYS A 66 0.33 -4.97 -11.67
N PRO A 67 -0.28 -4.94 -10.50
CA PRO A 67 -1.73 -4.83 -10.37
C PRO A 67 -2.20 -3.42 -10.74
N THR A 68 -3.47 -3.30 -11.12
CA THR A 68 -4.15 -2.01 -11.29
C THR A 68 -5.06 -1.76 -10.09
N ALA A 69 -4.96 -0.58 -9.51
CA ALA A 69 -5.77 -0.15 -8.38
C ALA A 69 -7.26 -0.08 -8.73
N PRO A 70 -8.16 -0.11 -7.76
CA PRO A 70 -9.58 0.14 -7.97
C PRO A 70 -9.84 1.52 -8.58
N THR A 71 -10.88 1.65 -9.42
CA THR A 71 -11.42 2.95 -9.77
C THR A 71 -12.35 3.40 -8.66
N GLN A 72 -12.04 4.53 -8.03
CA GLN A 72 -12.80 5.05 -6.90
C GLN A 72 -12.83 6.59 -6.89
N PRO A 73 -13.85 7.20 -6.26
CA PRO A 73 -13.90 8.65 -6.10
C PRO A 73 -12.72 9.14 -5.25
N ILE A 74 -12.07 10.23 -5.69
CA ILE A 74 -10.96 10.87 -4.96
C ILE A 74 -11.42 12.19 -4.39
N THR A 75 -11.41 12.28 -3.07
CA THR A 75 -11.93 13.44 -2.34
C THR A 75 -11.23 14.73 -2.73
N MET A 76 -9.90 14.72 -2.87
CA MET A 76 -9.08 15.86 -3.31
C MET A 76 -9.48 16.37 -4.70
N PHE A 77 -10.06 15.53 -5.56
CA PHE A 77 -10.56 15.92 -6.89
C PHE A 77 -12.08 16.12 -6.90
N GLY A 78 -12.68 16.46 -5.76
CA GLY A 78 -14.13 16.68 -5.67
C GLY A 78 -14.96 15.42 -5.92
N GLY A 79 -14.41 14.24 -5.70
CA GLY A 79 -15.08 12.96 -5.92
C GLY A 79 -14.96 12.43 -7.36
N PHE A 80 -14.09 13.02 -8.21
CA PHE A 80 -13.88 12.50 -9.55
C PHE A 80 -13.24 11.11 -9.50
N PRO A 81 -13.79 10.10 -10.23
CA PRO A 81 -13.27 8.75 -10.21
C PRO A 81 -11.88 8.66 -10.85
N SER A 82 -10.96 7.99 -10.16
CA SER A 82 -9.61 7.69 -10.68
C SER A 82 -9.14 6.33 -10.16
N THR A 83 -8.21 5.71 -10.85
CA THR A 83 -7.52 4.53 -10.33
C THR A 83 -6.63 4.92 -9.17
N ALA A 84 -6.91 4.41 -7.97
CA ALA A 84 -6.25 4.82 -6.74
C ALA A 84 -6.22 3.68 -5.71
N TRP A 85 -5.11 3.56 -4.98
CA TRP A 85 -4.93 2.55 -3.94
C TRP A 85 -5.73 2.88 -2.68
N PHE A 86 -5.93 4.15 -2.40
CA PHE A 86 -6.70 4.68 -1.27
C PHE A 86 -7.21 6.08 -1.62
N ASP A 87 -8.17 6.61 -0.85
CA ASP A 87 -8.65 7.98 -1.04
C ASP A 87 -7.65 8.99 -0.45
N VAL A 88 -7.46 10.11 -1.14
CA VAL A 88 -6.67 11.25 -0.68
C VAL A 88 -7.58 12.46 -0.57
N ARG A 89 -7.68 13.02 0.63
CA ARG A 89 -8.49 14.22 0.91
C ARG A 89 -7.71 15.50 0.69
N ASP A 90 -6.45 15.49 1.12
CA ASP A 90 -5.52 16.59 1.04
C ASP A 90 -4.09 16.02 1.09
N LEU A 91 -3.09 16.81 0.67
CA LEU A 91 -1.67 16.49 0.76
C LEU A 91 -0.99 17.17 1.95
N THR A 92 -1.75 17.71 2.90
CA THR A 92 -1.21 18.25 4.15
C THR A 92 -0.86 17.14 5.12
N GLU A 93 0.12 17.39 5.98
CA GLU A 93 0.57 16.43 7.01
C GLU A 93 -0.53 16.06 8.02
N ASP A 94 -1.52 16.94 8.21
CA ASP A 94 -2.64 16.74 9.13
C ASP A 94 -3.86 16.07 8.51
N ALA A 95 -3.84 15.83 7.19
CA ALA A 95 -4.94 15.14 6.52
C ALA A 95 -5.09 13.71 7.05
N PRO A 96 -6.33 13.28 7.36
CA PRO A 96 -6.55 11.91 7.80
C PRO A 96 -6.33 10.92 6.66
N ASP A 97 -5.55 9.87 6.93
CA ASP A 97 -5.34 8.78 6.00
C ASP A 97 -6.58 7.88 5.85
N ASP A 98 -6.84 7.40 4.63
CA ASP A 98 -7.86 6.39 4.34
C ASP A 98 -7.37 4.99 4.74
N LEU A 99 -7.45 4.68 6.05
CA LEU A 99 -6.99 3.40 6.59
C LEU A 99 -7.68 2.18 5.97
N GLU A 100 -8.97 2.30 5.59
CA GLU A 100 -9.70 1.20 4.96
C GLU A 100 -9.15 0.91 3.56
N GLY A 101 -8.90 1.93 2.75
CA GLY A 101 -8.28 1.79 1.44
C GLY A 101 -6.83 1.29 1.51
N LEU A 102 -6.05 1.83 2.46
CA LEU A 102 -4.67 1.38 2.71
C LEU A 102 -4.62 -0.10 3.12
N ASP A 103 -5.46 -0.52 4.07
CA ASP A 103 -5.54 -1.93 4.50
C ASP A 103 -5.96 -2.86 3.35
N ALA A 104 -6.97 -2.47 2.57
CA ALA A 104 -7.44 -3.25 1.43
C ALA A 104 -6.34 -3.42 0.37
N SER A 105 -5.62 -2.34 0.05
CA SER A 105 -4.53 -2.34 -0.92
C SER A 105 -3.33 -3.15 -0.43
N ALA A 106 -2.92 -3.00 0.83
CA ALA A 106 -1.85 -3.80 1.41
C ALA A 106 -2.22 -5.29 1.50
N ALA A 107 -3.48 -5.62 1.77
CA ALA A 107 -3.98 -6.99 1.77
C ALA A 107 -3.98 -7.60 0.37
N HIS A 108 -4.35 -6.82 -0.66
CA HIS A 108 -4.24 -7.25 -2.05
C HIS A 108 -2.78 -7.55 -2.44
N VAL A 109 -1.84 -6.66 -2.10
CA VAL A 109 -0.40 -6.88 -2.30
C VAL A 109 0.07 -8.16 -1.62
N ALA A 110 -0.29 -8.35 -0.35
CA ALA A 110 0.08 -9.56 0.40
C ALA A 110 -0.48 -10.82 -0.27
N SER A 111 -1.73 -10.80 -0.76
CA SER A 111 -2.35 -11.92 -1.44
C SER A 111 -1.65 -12.31 -2.74
N LEU A 112 -1.12 -11.33 -3.49
CA LEU A 112 -0.33 -11.58 -4.69
C LEU A 112 1.02 -12.24 -4.36
N LEU A 113 1.68 -11.78 -3.29
CA LEU A 113 2.96 -12.32 -2.85
C LEU A 113 2.86 -13.73 -2.25
N LEU A 114 1.76 -14.05 -1.56
CA LEU A 114 1.54 -15.37 -0.95
C LEU A 114 1.37 -16.51 -1.97
N ASN A 115 1.11 -16.19 -3.24
CA ASN A 115 1.02 -17.17 -4.31
C ASN A 115 2.39 -17.48 -4.96
N GLU A 116 3.46 -16.87 -4.50
CA GLU A 116 4.81 -17.07 -5.03
C GLU A 116 5.52 -18.26 -4.36
N PRO A 117 6.51 -18.88 -5.03
CA PRO A 117 7.28 -19.97 -4.45
C PRO A 117 7.99 -19.55 -3.15
N ALA A 118 8.10 -20.48 -2.20
CA ALA A 118 8.62 -20.20 -0.86
C ALA A 118 10.13 -19.84 -0.83
N ASP A 119 10.88 -20.24 -1.84
CA ASP A 119 12.31 -19.99 -2.00
C ASP A 119 12.64 -18.67 -2.70
N VAL A 120 11.64 -17.93 -3.17
CA VAL A 120 11.78 -16.67 -3.87
C VAL A 120 11.70 -15.50 -2.88
N LYS A 121 12.59 -14.49 -3.04
CA LYS A 121 12.55 -13.26 -2.27
C LYS A 121 11.35 -12.40 -2.67
N LEU A 122 10.63 -11.87 -1.69
CA LEU A 122 9.41 -11.11 -1.93
C LEU A 122 9.62 -9.63 -1.63
N GLY A 123 9.25 -8.78 -2.57
CA GLY A 123 9.35 -7.33 -2.41
C GLY A 123 8.09 -6.60 -2.85
N VAL A 124 7.97 -5.37 -2.40
CA VAL A 124 6.96 -4.44 -2.86
C VAL A 124 7.61 -3.11 -3.21
N GLY A 125 7.15 -2.48 -4.28
CA GLY A 125 7.63 -1.15 -4.66
C GLY A 125 6.56 -0.36 -5.39
N GLY A 126 6.80 0.92 -5.58
CA GLY A 126 5.86 1.74 -6.32
C GLY A 126 6.34 3.17 -6.53
N PHE A 127 5.52 3.90 -7.26
CA PHE A 127 5.71 5.30 -7.58
C PHE A 127 4.57 6.14 -7.01
N SER A 128 4.88 7.31 -6.41
CA SER A 128 3.90 8.27 -5.87
C SER A 128 2.93 7.60 -4.88
N MET A 129 1.62 7.60 -5.11
CA MET A 129 0.62 6.89 -4.30
C MET A 129 0.92 5.38 -4.16
N GLY A 130 1.48 4.74 -5.20
CA GLY A 130 1.93 3.35 -5.13
C GLY A 130 3.11 3.16 -4.18
N ALA A 131 4.03 4.14 -4.11
CA ALA A 131 5.12 4.12 -3.14
C ALA A 131 4.58 4.28 -1.71
N ALA A 132 3.60 5.16 -1.50
CA ALA A 132 2.93 5.30 -0.21
C ALA A 132 2.29 3.98 0.24
N THR A 133 1.61 3.27 -0.65
CA THR A 133 1.03 1.94 -0.37
C THR A 133 2.11 0.88 -0.08
N ALA A 134 3.25 0.92 -0.80
CA ALA A 134 4.37 0.02 -0.55
C ALA A 134 4.99 0.26 0.84
N LEU A 135 5.17 1.52 1.25
CA LEU A 135 5.66 1.89 2.57
C LEU A 135 4.64 1.54 3.68
N TYR A 136 3.35 1.68 3.41
CA TYR A 136 2.31 1.21 4.32
C TYR A 136 2.35 -0.32 4.49
N SER A 137 2.60 -1.08 3.42
CA SER A 137 2.80 -2.53 3.49
C SER A 137 4.02 -2.90 4.34
N ALA A 138 5.12 -2.11 4.26
CA ALA A 138 6.28 -2.26 5.13
C ALA A 138 5.92 -2.02 6.61
N THR A 139 5.09 -1.01 6.88
CA THR A 139 4.56 -0.73 8.22
C THR A 139 3.74 -1.91 8.75
N CYS A 140 2.82 -2.45 7.95
CA CYS A 140 2.03 -3.63 8.32
C CYS A 140 2.93 -4.86 8.59
N TYR A 141 3.97 -5.06 7.77
CA TYR A 141 4.97 -6.11 8.01
C TYR A 141 5.70 -5.92 9.33
N ALA A 142 6.20 -4.73 9.61
CA ALA A 142 6.90 -4.43 10.85
C ALA A 142 6.00 -4.64 12.09
N LEU A 143 4.75 -4.21 12.03
CA LEU A 143 3.77 -4.37 13.11
C LEU A 143 3.17 -5.79 13.17
N GLY A 144 3.30 -6.61 12.13
CA GLY A 144 2.69 -7.92 12.01
C GLY A 144 1.17 -7.90 11.81
N LYS A 145 0.57 -6.74 11.58
CA LYS A 145 -0.88 -6.55 11.45
C LYS A 145 -1.24 -5.31 10.63
N TYR A 146 -2.43 -5.32 10.03
CA TYR A 146 -3.08 -4.16 9.43
C TYR A 146 -3.64 -3.20 10.48
N SER A 147 -4.13 -2.02 10.08
CA SER A 147 -4.76 -1.05 10.99
C SER A 147 -6.03 -1.60 11.64
N ASN A 148 -6.76 -2.47 10.94
CA ASN A 148 -7.96 -3.14 11.41
C ASN A 148 -7.69 -4.31 12.39
N GLY A 149 -6.42 -4.57 12.73
CA GLY A 149 -5.98 -5.61 13.66
C GLY A 149 -5.80 -7.01 13.07
N ASN A 150 -6.20 -7.25 11.81
CA ASN A 150 -5.95 -8.53 11.16
C ASN A 150 -4.45 -8.77 10.93
N PRO A 151 -3.96 -10.03 11.00
CA PRO A 151 -2.53 -10.33 10.84
C PRO A 151 -2.05 -10.05 9.41
N TYR A 152 -0.88 -9.43 9.28
CA TYR A 152 -0.15 -9.30 8.02
C TYR A 152 0.74 -10.54 7.83
N THR A 153 0.58 -11.24 6.71
CA THR A 153 1.15 -12.59 6.53
C THR A 153 2.27 -12.68 5.48
N ALA A 154 2.44 -11.67 4.62
CA ALA A 154 3.51 -11.69 3.62
C ALA A 154 4.87 -11.38 4.27
N ASN A 155 5.88 -12.18 3.94
CA ASN A 155 7.24 -11.98 4.45
C ASN A 155 8.06 -11.14 3.47
N LEU A 156 8.18 -9.83 3.73
CA LEU A 156 8.89 -8.90 2.87
C LEU A 156 10.40 -9.01 3.04
N SER A 157 11.13 -9.02 1.92
CA SER A 157 12.59 -9.00 1.86
C SER A 157 13.15 -7.64 1.45
N ALA A 158 12.39 -6.80 0.76
CA ALA A 158 12.78 -5.44 0.38
C ALA A 158 11.56 -4.58 0.01
N VAL A 159 11.72 -3.26 0.16
CA VAL A 159 10.73 -2.26 -0.25
C VAL A 159 11.38 -1.14 -1.06
N VAL A 160 10.69 -0.66 -2.11
CA VAL A 160 11.16 0.45 -2.96
C VAL A 160 10.08 1.52 -3.03
N GLY A 161 10.39 2.73 -2.58
CA GLY A 161 9.50 3.88 -2.69
C GLY A 161 10.08 4.97 -3.59
N LEU A 162 9.43 5.24 -4.72
CA LEU A 162 9.83 6.33 -5.62
C LEU A 162 8.83 7.48 -5.53
N SER A 163 9.29 8.65 -5.09
CA SER A 163 8.50 9.89 -5.02
C SER A 163 7.18 9.73 -4.25
N GLY A 164 7.19 8.96 -3.17
CA GLY A 164 6.04 8.70 -2.31
C GLY A 164 6.17 9.35 -0.93
N TRP A 165 5.28 9.01 -0.05
CA TRP A 165 5.25 9.43 1.36
C TRP A 165 4.91 8.24 2.26
N LEU A 166 5.10 8.40 3.57
CA LEU A 166 4.75 7.38 4.55
C LEU A 166 3.37 7.68 5.15
N PRO A 167 2.31 6.92 4.82
CA PRO A 167 1.02 7.08 5.47
C PRO A 167 1.12 6.78 6.96
N CYS A 168 0.34 7.50 7.78
CA CYS A 168 0.28 7.33 9.24
C CYS A 168 1.61 7.59 9.97
N ALA A 169 2.53 8.37 9.39
CA ALA A 169 3.87 8.59 9.92
C ALA A 169 3.88 9.07 11.38
N LYS A 170 2.96 9.97 11.76
CA LYS A 170 2.85 10.52 13.12
C LYS A 170 2.65 9.47 14.22
N LEU A 171 1.97 8.38 13.91
CA LEU A 171 1.66 7.31 14.87
C LEU A 171 2.62 6.14 14.79
N LEU A 172 3.50 6.11 13.78
CA LEU A 172 4.33 4.94 13.50
C LEU A 172 5.35 4.69 14.60
N SER A 173 6.02 5.73 15.09
CA SER A 173 7.05 5.61 16.14
C SER A 173 6.47 4.99 17.41
N GLU A 174 5.33 5.49 17.88
CA GLU A 174 4.65 4.96 19.06
C GLU A 174 4.18 3.51 18.85
N LYS A 175 3.61 3.21 17.68
CA LYS A 175 3.15 1.86 17.35
C LYS A 175 4.29 0.85 17.28
N ILE A 176 5.44 1.22 16.70
CA ILE A 176 6.61 0.33 16.62
C ILE A 176 7.15 0.03 18.02
N GLN A 177 7.16 1.03 18.93
CA GLN A 177 7.62 0.83 20.32
C GLN A 177 6.65 -0.01 21.14
N SER A 178 5.37 -0.01 20.81
CA SER A 178 4.32 -0.72 21.56
C SER A 178 4.11 -2.19 21.15
N VAL A 179 4.76 -2.65 20.09
CA VAL A 179 4.57 -4.01 19.55
C VAL A 179 5.87 -4.80 19.63
N ASP A 180 5.82 -5.97 20.24
CA ASP A 180 6.97 -6.86 20.36
C ASP A 180 7.59 -7.21 19.01
N ASN A 181 8.93 -7.13 18.95
CA ASN A 181 9.73 -7.36 17.74
C ASN A 181 9.46 -6.45 16.53
N ALA A 182 8.56 -5.45 16.63
CA ALA A 182 8.29 -4.56 15.51
C ALA A 182 9.53 -3.76 15.10
N ALA A 183 10.27 -3.22 16.06
CA ALA A 183 11.51 -2.51 15.82
C ALA A 183 12.57 -3.38 15.11
N ASN A 184 12.73 -4.65 15.53
CA ASN A 184 13.67 -5.57 14.89
C ASN A 184 13.24 -5.92 13.45
N ARG A 185 11.94 -6.15 13.21
CA ARG A 185 11.43 -6.39 11.84
C ARG A 185 11.62 -5.16 10.95
N ALA A 186 11.33 -3.96 11.48
CA ALA A 186 11.55 -2.71 10.74
C ALA A 186 13.04 -2.50 10.40
N ALA A 187 13.94 -2.69 11.36
CA ALA A 187 15.38 -2.53 11.17
C ALA A 187 15.99 -3.57 10.22
N SER A 188 15.39 -4.76 10.13
CA SER A 188 15.87 -5.83 9.25
C SER A 188 15.34 -5.75 7.80
N LEU A 189 14.37 -4.87 7.52
CA LEU A 189 13.77 -4.73 6.18
C LEU A 189 14.51 -3.66 5.37
N PRO A 190 15.24 -4.03 4.31
CA PRO A 190 15.87 -3.05 3.43
C PRO A 190 14.82 -2.19 2.71
N ILE A 191 14.96 -0.86 2.80
CA ILE A 191 14.07 0.10 2.14
C ILE A 191 14.91 1.04 1.29
N LEU A 192 14.62 1.12 -0.02
CA LEU A 192 15.17 2.11 -0.92
C LEU A 192 14.16 3.22 -1.16
N LEU A 193 14.54 4.46 -0.80
CA LEU A 193 13.73 5.64 -1.07
C LEU A 193 14.44 6.54 -2.07
N CYS A 194 13.72 6.96 -3.12
CA CYS A 194 14.21 7.91 -4.10
C CYS A 194 13.22 9.07 -4.25
N HIS A 195 13.73 10.29 -4.16
CA HIS A 195 12.94 11.51 -4.32
C HIS A 195 13.65 12.52 -5.23
N GLY A 196 12.89 13.21 -6.08
CA GLY A 196 13.42 14.31 -6.91
C GLY A 196 13.65 15.58 -6.09
N LYS A 197 14.75 16.31 -6.36
CA LYS A 197 15.10 17.59 -5.67
C LYS A 197 14.17 18.77 -6.02
N GLY A 198 13.26 18.64 -6.99
CA GLY A 198 12.47 19.77 -7.54
C GLY A 198 11.11 20.01 -6.88
N TYR A 199 10.67 19.17 -5.98
CA TYR A 199 9.43 19.37 -5.22
C TYR A 199 9.74 20.03 -3.88
N ASN A 200 10.11 21.32 -3.93
CA ASN A 200 10.20 22.16 -2.74
C ASN A 200 8.79 22.40 -2.22
N SER A 201 8.51 21.96 -1.04
CA SER A 201 7.54 22.43 -0.05
C SER A 201 6.54 21.41 0.51
N LEU A 202 6.06 20.42 -0.24
CA LEU A 202 5.07 19.47 0.31
C LEU A 202 5.66 18.12 0.77
N LEU A 203 6.85 17.76 0.30
CA LEU A 203 7.44 16.44 0.51
C LEU A 203 8.66 16.43 1.45
N SER A 204 9.20 17.58 1.82
CA SER A 204 10.32 17.67 2.76
C SER A 204 9.95 17.23 4.19
N TYR A 205 8.67 17.24 4.53
CA TYR A 205 8.16 16.84 5.84
C TYR A 205 7.74 15.36 5.92
N MET A 206 7.79 14.61 4.82
CA MET A 206 7.31 13.23 4.74
C MET A 206 8.42 12.17 4.75
N LEU A 207 9.67 12.57 4.94
CA LEU A 207 10.87 11.72 4.84
C LEU A 207 11.69 11.68 6.15
N LEU A 208 11.06 11.67 7.30
CA LEU A 208 11.74 11.41 8.58
C LEU A 208 11.26 10.13 9.22
#